data_1fcd2b8a4a2c519ec1e3ce1f7ec252a9
#
_entry.id   1fcd2b8a4a2c519ec1e3ce1f7ec252a9
#
_cell.length_a   1.000
_cell.length_b   1.000
_cell.length_c   1.000
_cell.angle_alpha   90.00
_cell.angle_beta   90.00
_cell.angle_gamma   90.00
#
_symmetry.space_group_name_H-M   'P 1'
#
loop_
_entity.id
_entity.type
_entity.pdbx_description
1 polymer ?
#
loop_
_entity_poly.entity_id
_entity_poly.type
_entity_poly.pdbx_seq_one_letter_code
_entity_poly.pdbx_strand_id
1 'polypeptide(L)'
;MNKVTITLDDNFIQHVKSINSIDTQPLKAVIYTRVSTEMQPKSALDSQEAVACEFAKCNNIDIIKVFSDKGISGTTDNRPNFQEMIKYVENQNNDIQLIIVYKLDRLFRHEQLFNVYEYRLNKCGVFVLSATEETYKNDIGSRVLKAVTLINNEFEAKKIRENVKRGQTYTAKQGKTNGGIAPLGYDINADGKYVVNPEEAKIVKKIFEMKSNGVTYEQMADTLNKQNYRTKIGRKFTKNSF
;
A
#
# COMPACT_ATOMS: atom_id res chain seq x y z
N MET A 1 11.08 -20.21 -27.95
CA MET A 1 11.40 -19.54 -26.68
C MET A 1 11.66 -20.63 -25.64
N ASN A 2 12.89 -20.77 -25.18
CA ASN A 2 13.20 -21.73 -24.14
C ASN A 2 12.49 -21.30 -22.85
N LYS A 3 11.45 -22.04 -22.45
CA LYS A 3 10.82 -21.89 -21.15
C LYS A 3 11.82 -22.36 -20.10
N VAL A 4 12.37 -21.43 -19.34
CA VAL A 4 13.14 -21.77 -18.15
C VAL A 4 12.12 -22.21 -17.11
N THR A 5 12.00 -23.51 -16.90
CA THR A 5 11.17 -24.07 -15.83
C THR A 5 11.98 -23.98 -14.54
N ILE A 6 11.49 -23.21 -13.57
CA ILE A 6 12.11 -23.10 -12.26
C ILE A 6 11.83 -24.38 -11.49
N THR A 7 12.88 -25.09 -11.09
CA THR A 7 12.79 -26.25 -10.20
C THR A 7 13.12 -25.82 -8.78
N LEU A 8 12.31 -26.22 -7.83
CA LEU A 8 12.55 -25.95 -6.41
C LEU A 8 13.73 -26.77 -5.91
N ASP A 9 14.51 -26.18 -5.02
CA ASP A 9 15.59 -26.85 -4.31
C ASP A 9 15.02 -27.91 -3.36
N ASP A 10 15.59 -29.10 -3.36
CA ASP A 10 15.22 -30.18 -2.46
C ASP A 10 15.29 -29.77 -0.98
N ASN A 11 16.27 -28.95 -0.61
CA ASN A 11 16.40 -28.43 0.76
C ASN A 11 15.18 -27.55 1.14
N PHE A 12 14.64 -26.76 0.20
CA PHE A 12 13.44 -25.98 0.44
C PHE A 12 12.21 -26.90 0.62
N ILE A 13 12.06 -27.89 -0.24
CA ILE A 13 10.96 -28.87 -0.15
C ILE A 13 11.02 -29.61 1.19
N GLN A 14 12.19 -30.07 1.61
CA GLN A 14 12.38 -30.73 2.91
C GLN A 14 12.09 -29.79 4.09
N HIS A 15 12.49 -28.52 3.99
CA HIS A 15 12.20 -27.52 5.00
C HIS A 15 10.68 -27.30 5.17
N VAL A 16 9.94 -27.14 4.06
CA VAL A 16 8.48 -26.98 4.10
C VAL A 16 7.81 -28.22 4.69
N LYS A 17 8.25 -29.41 4.30
CA LYS A 17 7.75 -30.69 4.82
C LYS A 17 8.01 -30.83 6.32
N SER A 18 9.20 -30.47 6.77
CA SER A 18 9.59 -30.53 8.19
C SER A 18 8.72 -29.62 9.06
N ILE A 19 8.47 -28.38 8.61
CA ILE A 19 7.62 -27.43 9.35
C ILE A 19 6.17 -27.93 9.46
N ASN A 20 5.67 -28.57 8.40
CA ASN A 20 4.29 -29.04 8.35
C ASN A 20 4.10 -30.50 8.80
N SER A 21 5.18 -31.17 9.23
CA SER A 21 5.19 -32.59 9.63
C SER A 21 4.65 -33.54 8.56
N ILE A 22 5.06 -33.29 7.29
CA ILE A 22 4.65 -34.07 6.11
C ILE A 22 5.83 -34.93 5.64
N ASP A 23 5.67 -36.24 5.66
CA ASP A 23 6.80 -37.14 5.27
C ASP A 23 6.78 -37.52 3.79
N THR A 24 5.66 -37.95 3.22
CA THR A 24 5.62 -38.64 1.93
C THR A 24 4.71 -38.06 0.88
N GLN A 25 3.75 -37.20 1.26
CA GLN A 25 2.76 -36.64 0.32
C GLN A 25 3.33 -35.49 -0.50
N PRO A 26 2.82 -35.22 -1.71
CA PRO A 26 3.12 -34.00 -2.44
C PRO A 26 2.64 -32.78 -1.64
N LEU A 27 3.37 -31.65 -1.75
CA LEU A 27 2.94 -30.40 -1.16
C LEU A 27 1.66 -29.89 -1.83
N LYS A 28 0.76 -29.33 -1.04
CA LYS A 28 -0.49 -28.75 -1.52
C LYS A 28 -0.39 -27.23 -1.63
N ALA A 29 -0.88 -26.71 -2.72
CA ALA A 29 -0.83 -25.28 -3.02
C ALA A 29 -2.18 -24.71 -3.44
N VAL A 30 -2.32 -23.42 -3.26
CA VAL A 30 -3.31 -22.60 -3.95
C VAL A 30 -2.63 -21.69 -4.95
N ILE A 31 -3.31 -21.36 -6.05
CA ILE A 31 -2.85 -20.37 -7.03
C ILE A 31 -3.59 -19.07 -6.79
N TYR A 32 -2.87 -17.95 -6.88
CA TYR A 32 -3.47 -16.62 -6.91
C TYR A 32 -3.08 -15.88 -8.17
N THR A 33 -4.09 -15.35 -8.89
CA THR A 33 -3.92 -14.54 -10.09
C THR A 33 -4.59 -13.19 -9.94
N ARG A 34 -4.04 -12.15 -10.60
CA ARG A 34 -4.59 -10.80 -10.53
C ARG A 34 -4.30 -9.98 -11.79
N VAL A 35 -5.30 -9.22 -12.23
CA VAL A 35 -5.16 -8.16 -13.23
C VAL A 35 -5.66 -6.83 -12.65
N SER A 36 -4.94 -5.74 -12.97
CA SER A 36 -5.18 -4.42 -12.36
C SER A 36 -6.28 -3.60 -13.05
N THR A 37 -6.71 -3.99 -14.23
CA THR A 37 -7.76 -3.29 -14.99
C THR A 37 -8.81 -4.27 -15.49
N GLU A 38 -10.09 -3.87 -15.44
CA GLU A 38 -11.20 -4.68 -15.98
C GLU A 38 -11.10 -4.87 -17.48
N MET A 39 -10.44 -3.94 -18.20
CA MET A 39 -10.22 -4.00 -19.65
C MET A 39 -9.17 -5.04 -20.07
N GLN A 40 -8.40 -5.61 -19.12
CA GLN A 40 -7.50 -6.70 -19.49
C GLN A 40 -8.30 -7.98 -19.83
N PRO A 41 -7.98 -8.66 -20.95
CA PRO A 41 -8.73 -9.82 -21.36
C PRO A 41 -8.62 -10.95 -20.33
N LYS A 42 -9.65 -11.79 -20.22
CA LYS A 42 -9.67 -12.97 -19.36
C LYS A 42 -8.46 -13.87 -19.61
N SER A 43 -8.00 -13.95 -20.87
CA SER A 43 -6.79 -14.65 -21.26
C SER A 43 -5.52 -14.28 -20.49
N ALA A 44 -5.47 -13.07 -19.89
CA ALA A 44 -4.33 -12.66 -19.07
C ALA A 44 -4.31 -13.39 -17.71
N LEU A 45 -5.47 -13.64 -17.09
CA LEU A 45 -5.59 -14.47 -15.88
C LEU A 45 -5.32 -15.93 -16.22
N ASP A 46 -5.93 -16.45 -17.30
CA ASP A 46 -5.75 -17.83 -17.76
C ASP A 46 -4.26 -18.13 -18.07
N SER A 47 -3.53 -17.15 -18.64
CA SER A 47 -2.10 -17.27 -18.88
C SER A 47 -1.27 -17.33 -17.59
N GLN A 48 -1.62 -16.54 -16.57
CA GLN A 48 -0.93 -16.59 -15.26
C GLN A 48 -1.18 -17.94 -14.58
N GLU A 49 -2.43 -18.41 -14.62
CA GLU A 49 -2.82 -19.70 -14.06
C GLU A 49 -2.11 -20.85 -14.76
N ALA A 50 -2.07 -20.86 -16.10
CA ALA A 50 -1.40 -21.89 -16.87
C ALA A 50 0.08 -22.02 -16.52
N VAL A 51 0.81 -20.89 -16.36
CA VAL A 51 2.22 -20.90 -15.96
C VAL A 51 2.39 -21.41 -14.52
N ALA A 52 1.51 -21.01 -13.60
CA ALA A 52 1.55 -21.48 -12.22
C ALA A 52 1.25 -22.98 -12.10
N CYS A 53 0.30 -23.49 -12.89
CA CYS A 53 0.00 -24.93 -12.98
C CYS A 53 1.16 -25.73 -13.57
N GLU A 54 1.84 -25.20 -14.61
CA GLU A 54 3.02 -25.85 -15.19
C GLU A 54 4.17 -25.92 -14.17
N PHE A 55 4.40 -24.82 -13.43
CA PHE A 55 5.37 -24.77 -12.33
C PHE A 55 5.04 -25.82 -11.25
N ALA A 56 3.79 -25.91 -10.80
CA ALA A 56 3.35 -26.87 -9.79
C ALA A 56 3.57 -28.31 -10.26
N LYS A 57 3.21 -28.62 -11.51
CA LYS A 57 3.39 -29.94 -12.12
C LYS A 57 4.86 -30.34 -12.19
N CYS A 58 5.76 -29.42 -12.59
CA CYS A 58 7.20 -29.69 -12.68
C CYS A 58 7.84 -29.93 -11.29
N ASN A 59 7.25 -29.42 -10.23
CA ASN A 59 7.75 -29.53 -8.85
C ASN A 59 6.96 -30.54 -8.00
N ASN A 60 6.10 -31.36 -8.60
CA ASN A 60 5.26 -32.35 -7.92
C ASN A 60 4.44 -31.75 -6.78
N ILE A 61 3.70 -30.65 -7.07
CA ILE A 61 2.85 -29.91 -6.14
C ILE A 61 1.40 -30.07 -6.56
N ASP A 62 0.50 -30.41 -5.64
CA ASP A 62 -0.93 -30.54 -5.86
C ASP A 62 -1.63 -29.18 -5.74
N ILE A 63 -2.34 -28.75 -6.77
CA ILE A 63 -3.15 -27.55 -6.75
C ILE A 63 -4.54 -27.86 -6.23
N ILE A 64 -4.90 -27.27 -5.10
CA ILE A 64 -6.17 -27.49 -4.41
C ILE A 64 -7.23 -26.49 -4.86
N LYS A 65 -6.85 -25.21 -5.02
CA LYS A 65 -7.80 -24.14 -5.38
C LYS A 65 -7.10 -22.99 -6.09
N VAL A 66 -7.85 -22.29 -6.97
CA VAL A 66 -7.41 -21.06 -7.66
C VAL A 66 -8.24 -19.89 -7.17
N PHE A 67 -7.60 -18.79 -6.84
CA PHE A 67 -8.22 -17.53 -6.47
C PHE A 67 -7.82 -16.44 -7.47
N SER A 68 -8.77 -15.62 -7.89
CA SER A 68 -8.53 -14.60 -8.93
C SER A 68 -9.21 -13.28 -8.60
N ASP A 69 -8.47 -12.18 -8.62
CA ASP A 69 -9.02 -10.83 -8.52
C ASP A 69 -8.85 -10.08 -9.84
N LYS A 70 -9.95 -9.51 -10.35
CA LYS A 70 -10.00 -8.76 -11.61
C LYS A 70 -10.31 -7.29 -11.33
N GLY A 71 -9.58 -6.37 -11.98
CA GLY A 71 -9.83 -4.94 -11.88
C GLY A 71 -9.33 -4.29 -10.57
N ILE A 72 -8.58 -5.01 -9.74
CA ILE A 72 -8.16 -4.53 -8.41
C ILE A 72 -6.64 -4.32 -8.36
N SER A 73 -6.22 -3.17 -7.81
CA SER A 73 -4.79 -2.83 -7.66
C SER A 73 -4.10 -3.74 -6.64
N GLY A 74 -2.84 -4.08 -6.88
CA GLY A 74 -1.97 -4.76 -5.90
C GLY A 74 -1.41 -3.86 -4.80
N THR A 75 -1.81 -2.57 -4.76
CA THR A 75 -1.37 -1.60 -3.74
C THR A 75 -2.20 -1.65 -2.45
N THR A 76 -3.33 -2.35 -2.49
CA THR A 76 -4.23 -2.55 -1.35
C THR A 76 -4.44 -4.03 -1.10
N ASP A 77 -4.78 -4.40 0.11
CA ASP A 77 -5.24 -5.75 0.49
C ASP A 77 -6.77 -5.88 0.49
N ASN A 78 -7.50 -4.78 0.21
CA ASN A 78 -8.96 -4.81 0.04
C ASN A 78 -9.34 -5.47 -1.30
N ARG A 79 -9.07 -6.78 -1.43
CA ARG A 79 -9.28 -7.66 -2.57
C ARG A 79 -10.07 -8.88 -2.08
N PRO A 80 -11.33 -9.06 -2.48
CA PRO A 80 -12.20 -10.09 -1.92
C PRO A 80 -11.62 -11.51 -2.02
N ASN A 81 -11.15 -11.91 -3.21
CA ASN A 81 -10.60 -13.26 -3.41
C ASN A 81 -9.23 -13.45 -2.75
N PHE A 82 -8.42 -12.38 -2.65
CA PHE A 82 -7.19 -12.40 -1.86
C PHE A 82 -7.50 -12.63 -0.38
N GLN A 83 -8.46 -11.91 0.20
CA GLN A 83 -8.85 -12.09 1.60
C GLN A 83 -9.46 -13.46 1.85
N GLU A 84 -10.26 -13.99 0.90
CA GLU A 84 -10.76 -15.36 0.96
C GLU A 84 -9.62 -16.37 0.93
N MET A 85 -8.64 -16.20 0.03
CA MET A 85 -7.45 -17.05 -0.03
C MET A 85 -6.68 -17.06 1.28
N ILE A 86 -6.41 -15.89 1.87
CA ILE A 86 -5.69 -15.80 3.15
C ILE A 86 -6.43 -16.58 4.24
N LYS A 87 -7.74 -16.39 4.39
CA LYS A 87 -8.55 -17.15 5.35
C LYS A 87 -8.51 -18.66 5.06
N TYR A 88 -8.52 -19.03 3.79
CA TYR A 88 -8.50 -20.42 3.37
C TYR A 88 -7.18 -21.11 3.73
N VAL A 89 -6.03 -20.47 3.47
CA VAL A 89 -4.72 -21.05 3.75
C VAL A 89 -4.35 -21.02 5.23
N GLU A 90 -4.88 -20.07 5.99
CA GLU A 90 -4.69 -20.02 7.45
C GLU A 90 -5.53 -21.06 8.22
N ASN A 91 -6.53 -21.61 7.59
CA ASN A 91 -7.30 -22.70 8.17
C ASN A 91 -6.51 -24.03 8.03
N GLN A 92 -5.93 -24.47 9.12
CA GLN A 92 -5.09 -25.68 9.17
C GLN A 92 -5.81 -26.94 8.67
N ASN A 93 -7.15 -26.99 8.73
CA ASN A 93 -7.92 -28.12 8.20
C ASN A 93 -7.81 -28.26 6.68
N ASN A 94 -7.42 -27.20 5.95
CA ASN A 94 -7.25 -27.24 4.50
C ASN A 94 -5.88 -27.80 4.10
N ASP A 95 -4.93 -27.89 5.03
CA ASP A 95 -3.63 -28.51 4.86
C ASP A 95 -2.86 -27.94 3.61
N ILE A 96 -2.76 -26.59 3.54
CA ILE A 96 -2.09 -25.89 2.46
C ILE A 96 -0.72 -25.42 2.92
N GLN A 97 0.34 -25.73 2.12
CA GLN A 97 1.70 -25.33 2.42
C GLN A 97 2.22 -24.23 1.52
N LEU A 98 1.62 -24.02 0.35
CA LEU A 98 2.15 -23.10 -0.66
C LEU A 98 1.08 -22.20 -1.24
N ILE A 99 1.45 -20.95 -1.52
CA ILE A 99 0.73 -20.03 -2.41
C ILE A 99 1.60 -19.80 -3.63
N ILE A 100 1.11 -20.15 -4.82
CA ILE A 100 1.82 -19.95 -6.08
C ILE A 100 1.23 -18.76 -6.82
N VAL A 101 2.10 -17.83 -7.24
CA VAL A 101 1.74 -16.68 -8.06
C VAL A 101 2.58 -16.64 -9.34
N TYR A 102 2.09 -16.02 -10.39
CA TYR A 102 2.86 -15.82 -11.62
C TYR A 102 4.15 -15.02 -11.33
N LYS A 103 4.02 -13.89 -10.63
CA LYS A 103 5.10 -13.02 -10.11
C LYS A 103 4.70 -12.47 -8.75
N LEU A 104 5.68 -12.13 -7.91
CA LEU A 104 5.38 -11.57 -6.58
C LEU A 104 4.60 -10.26 -6.64
N ASP A 105 4.77 -9.44 -7.69
CA ASP A 105 4.00 -8.22 -7.90
C ASP A 105 2.49 -8.46 -8.14
N ARG A 106 2.09 -9.69 -8.46
CA ARG A 106 0.68 -10.11 -8.50
C ARG A 106 0.09 -10.18 -7.11
N LEU A 107 0.88 -10.62 -6.14
CA LEU A 107 0.42 -10.69 -4.75
C LEU A 107 0.42 -9.31 -4.10
N PHE A 108 1.56 -8.60 -4.10
CA PHE A 108 1.70 -7.25 -3.57
C PHE A 108 2.64 -6.41 -4.42
N ARG A 109 2.30 -5.12 -4.61
CA ARG A 109 3.20 -4.12 -5.22
C ARG A 109 4.09 -3.43 -4.19
N HIS A 110 3.65 -3.39 -2.93
CA HIS A 110 4.40 -2.76 -1.83
C HIS A 110 5.06 -3.83 -0.98
N GLU A 111 6.36 -3.73 -0.84
CA GLU A 111 7.19 -4.65 -0.07
C GLU A 111 6.78 -4.73 1.40
N GLN A 112 6.37 -3.60 1.99
CA GLN A 112 5.90 -3.56 3.37
C GLN A 112 4.69 -4.48 3.61
N LEU A 113 3.72 -4.46 2.68
CA LEU A 113 2.54 -5.30 2.78
C LEU A 113 2.88 -6.78 2.58
N PHE A 114 3.79 -7.07 1.62
CA PHE A 114 4.31 -8.42 1.40
C PHE A 114 4.95 -8.99 2.67
N ASN A 115 5.83 -8.24 3.32
CA ASN A 115 6.54 -8.70 4.53
C ASN A 115 5.59 -9.02 5.69
N VAL A 116 4.53 -8.22 5.88
CA VAL A 116 3.51 -8.47 6.91
C VAL A 116 2.78 -9.80 6.65
N TYR A 117 2.33 -10.03 5.42
CA TYR A 117 1.63 -11.26 5.07
C TYR A 117 2.58 -12.47 4.99
N GLU A 118 3.79 -12.31 4.47
CA GLU A 118 4.81 -13.37 4.46
C GLU A 118 5.10 -13.87 5.88
N TYR A 119 5.31 -12.95 6.84
CA TYR A 119 5.52 -13.32 8.24
C TYR A 119 4.31 -14.07 8.83
N ARG A 120 3.10 -13.59 8.55
CA ARG A 120 1.85 -14.19 9.02
C ARG A 120 1.64 -15.59 8.45
N LEU A 121 1.85 -15.75 7.15
CA LEU A 121 1.73 -17.04 6.44
C LEU A 121 2.79 -18.05 6.91
N ASN A 122 4.04 -17.61 7.05
CA ASN A 122 5.13 -18.48 7.53
C ASN A 122 4.86 -19.04 8.94
N LYS A 123 4.18 -18.26 9.80
CA LYS A 123 3.74 -18.77 11.11
C LYS A 123 2.73 -19.92 11.01
N CYS A 124 1.97 -19.97 9.93
CA CYS A 124 1.01 -21.04 9.64
C CYS A 124 1.64 -22.18 8.81
N GLY A 125 2.96 -22.14 8.56
CA GLY A 125 3.65 -23.12 7.71
C GLY A 125 3.39 -22.92 6.21
N VAL A 126 2.84 -21.78 5.78
CA VAL A 126 2.51 -21.47 4.38
C VAL A 126 3.55 -20.56 3.77
N PHE A 127 4.08 -20.91 2.59
CA PHE A 127 5.13 -20.18 1.89
C PHE A 127 4.61 -19.64 0.55
N VAL A 128 5.11 -18.48 0.12
CA VAL A 128 4.75 -17.86 -1.15
C VAL A 128 5.84 -18.11 -2.18
N LEU A 129 5.45 -18.61 -3.36
CA LEU A 129 6.35 -18.89 -4.48
C LEU A 129 5.92 -18.15 -5.74
N SER A 130 6.90 -17.65 -6.50
CA SER A 130 6.70 -17.17 -7.86
C SER A 130 7.00 -18.27 -8.88
N ALA A 131 6.13 -18.42 -9.88
CA ALA A 131 6.35 -19.38 -10.95
C ALA A 131 7.40 -18.94 -11.97
N THR A 132 7.79 -17.66 -11.98
CA THR A 132 8.72 -17.07 -12.96
C THR A 132 9.93 -16.37 -12.36
N GLU A 133 10.00 -16.28 -11.03
CA GLU A 133 11.09 -15.63 -10.31
C GLU A 133 11.66 -16.60 -9.28
N GLU A 134 12.98 -16.71 -9.17
CA GLU A 134 13.61 -17.49 -8.10
C GLU A 134 13.35 -16.81 -6.75
N THR A 135 12.33 -17.26 -6.04
CA THR A 135 11.86 -16.64 -4.79
C THR A 135 12.47 -17.25 -3.54
N TYR A 136 13.06 -18.45 -3.65
CA TYR A 136 13.56 -19.18 -2.50
C TYR A 136 14.97 -19.73 -2.76
N LYS A 137 15.95 -18.90 -2.48
CA LYS A 137 17.28 -19.40 -2.07
C LYS A 137 17.34 -19.27 -0.56
N ASN A 138 17.17 -20.36 0.14
CA ASN A 138 17.20 -20.41 1.62
C ASN A 138 18.65 -20.35 2.15
N ASP A 139 19.53 -19.62 1.45
CA ASP A 139 20.88 -19.37 1.90
C ASP A 139 20.95 -18.14 2.82
N ILE A 140 21.92 -18.13 3.70
CA ILE A 140 22.20 -17.02 4.63
C ILE A 140 22.44 -15.72 3.83
N GLY A 141 23.06 -15.81 2.64
CA GLY A 141 23.35 -14.67 1.77
C GLY A 141 22.08 -13.98 1.27
N SER A 142 21.08 -14.72 0.82
CA SER A 142 19.78 -14.16 0.38
C SER A 142 19.03 -13.51 1.52
N ARG A 143 19.06 -14.07 2.73
CA ARG A 143 18.45 -13.47 3.93
C ARG A 143 19.16 -12.18 4.34
N VAL A 144 20.48 -12.16 4.30
CA VAL A 144 21.30 -10.97 4.60
C VAL A 144 21.05 -9.89 3.54
N LEU A 145 21.03 -10.25 2.26
CA LEU A 145 20.75 -9.31 1.17
C LEU A 145 19.35 -8.68 1.32
N LYS A 146 18.32 -9.48 1.64
CA LYS A 146 16.97 -8.99 1.90
C LYS A 146 16.94 -8.03 3.09
N ALA A 147 17.62 -8.34 4.19
CA ALA A 147 17.72 -7.47 5.35
C ALA A 147 18.43 -6.14 5.03
N VAL A 148 19.53 -6.19 4.26
CA VAL A 148 20.27 -5.00 3.83
C VAL A 148 19.41 -4.12 2.90
N THR A 149 18.66 -4.73 1.98
CA THR A 149 17.75 -4.01 1.09
C THR A 149 16.65 -3.29 1.86
N LEU A 150 16.04 -3.95 2.86
CA LEU A 150 15.04 -3.32 3.75
C LEU A 150 15.59 -2.11 4.50
N ILE A 151 16.80 -2.26 5.08
CA ILE A 151 17.47 -1.17 5.78
C ILE A 151 17.76 0.00 4.83
N ASN A 152 18.25 -0.26 3.62
CA ASN A 152 18.51 0.79 2.63
C ASN A 152 17.22 1.52 2.23
N ASN A 153 16.11 0.80 2.01
CA ASN A 153 14.82 1.41 1.68
C ASN A 153 14.29 2.32 2.79
N GLU A 154 14.47 1.94 4.06
CA GLU A 154 14.12 2.81 5.20
C GLU A 154 14.99 4.07 5.25
N PHE A 155 16.30 3.93 5.00
CA PHE A 155 17.23 5.07 4.93
C PHE A 155 16.85 6.05 3.81
N GLU A 156 16.58 5.55 2.61
CA GLU A 156 16.14 6.38 1.48
C GLU A 156 14.82 7.11 1.77
N ALA A 157 13.84 6.42 2.35
CA ALA A 157 12.57 7.03 2.74
C ALA A 157 12.76 8.13 3.80
N LYS A 158 13.64 7.92 4.78
CA LYS A 158 13.99 8.94 5.78
C LYS A 158 14.67 10.14 5.13
N LYS A 159 15.65 9.92 4.26
CA LYS A 159 16.38 10.96 3.53
C LYS A 159 15.46 11.82 2.66
N ILE A 160 14.50 11.18 1.95
CA ILE A 160 13.48 11.89 1.18
C ILE A 160 12.64 12.80 2.08
N ARG A 161 12.14 12.30 3.22
CA ARG A 161 11.35 13.10 4.17
C ARG A 161 12.14 14.29 4.70
N GLU A 162 13.41 14.09 5.07
CA GLU A 162 14.30 15.17 5.55
C GLU A 162 14.54 16.23 4.48
N ASN A 163 14.77 15.81 3.22
CA ASN A 163 14.96 16.73 2.10
C ASN A 163 13.70 17.54 1.80
N VAL A 164 12.52 16.89 1.79
CA VAL A 164 11.23 17.59 1.64
C VAL A 164 11.03 18.60 2.76
N LYS A 165 11.23 18.20 4.01
CA LYS A 165 11.10 19.10 5.18
C LYS A 165 12.07 20.27 5.10
N ARG A 166 13.32 20.02 4.68
CA ARG A 166 14.33 21.07 4.47
C ARG A 166 13.91 22.07 3.39
N GLY A 167 13.42 21.57 2.24
CA GLY A 167 12.90 22.39 1.15
C GLY A 167 11.72 23.23 1.59
N GLN A 168 10.74 22.63 2.28
CA GLN A 168 9.59 23.36 2.84
C GLN A 168 10.01 24.45 3.84
N THR A 169 10.95 24.13 4.74
CA THR A 169 11.46 25.09 5.70
C THR A 169 12.19 26.25 5.02
N TYR A 170 12.96 25.98 3.99
CA TYR A 170 13.65 27.00 3.21
C TYR A 170 12.66 27.95 2.51
N THR A 171 11.64 27.38 1.85
CA THR A 171 10.57 28.13 1.20
C THR A 171 9.79 29.00 2.19
N ALA A 172 9.45 28.46 3.35
CA ALA A 172 8.75 29.20 4.41
C ALA A 172 9.62 30.34 4.99
N LYS A 173 10.93 30.14 5.16
CA LYS A 173 11.87 31.21 5.60
C LYS A 173 11.98 32.37 4.61
N GLN A 174 11.68 32.13 3.32
CA GLN A 174 11.60 33.18 2.30
C GLN A 174 10.22 33.89 2.28
N GLY A 175 9.32 33.54 3.18
CA GLY A 175 7.93 34.05 3.18
C GLY A 175 7.09 33.56 2.02
N LYS A 176 7.50 32.47 1.36
CA LYS A 176 6.79 31.87 0.24
C LYS A 176 5.89 30.72 0.71
N THR A 177 4.83 30.49 -0.04
CA THR A 177 3.95 29.33 0.21
C THR A 177 4.62 28.01 -0.19
N ASN A 178 4.34 26.95 0.55
CA ASN A 178 4.68 25.58 0.16
C ASN A 178 3.58 24.91 -0.69
N GLY A 179 2.70 25.68 -1.29
CA GLY A 179 1.53 25.22 -2.03
C GLY A 179 0.25 25.27 -1.19
N GLY A 180 -0.89 24.99 -1.85
CA GLY A 180 -2.19 25.05 -1.21
C GLY A 180 -2.88 26.40 -1.36
N ILE A 181 -4.03 26.55 -0.70
CA ILE A 181 -4.85 27.78 -0.72
C ILE A 181 -4.34 28.71 0.36
N ALA A 182 -4.25 30.01 0.05
CA ALA A 182 -3.91 31.01 1.05
C ALA A 182 -4.90 30.99 2.23
N PRO A 183 -4.43 31.19 3.47
CA PRO A 183 -5.33 31.35 4.60
C PRO A 183 -6.21 32.60 4.42
N LEU A 184 -7.38 32.60 5.07
CA LEU A 184 -8.29 33.77 5.05
C LEU A 184 -7.54 35.01 5.54
N GLY A 185 -7.66 36.12 4.83
CA GLY A 185 -6.95 37.38 5.11
C GLY A 185 -5.70 37.59 4.26
N TYR A 186 -5.32 36.59 3.47
CA TYR A 186 -4.15 36.66 2.59
C TYR A 186 -4.44 36.15 1.19
N ASP A 187 -3.73 36.72 0.21
CA ASP A 187 -3.61 36.19 -1.15
C ASP A 187 -2.16 35.76 -1.41
N ILE A 188 -1.94 35.01 -2.49
CA ILE A 188 -0.61 34.60 -2.93
C ILE A 188 -0.30 35.41 -4.20
N ASN A 189 0.78 36.19 -4.20
CA ASN A 189 1.22 36.95 -5.37
C ASN A 189 1.94 36.05 -6.39
N ALA A 190 2.33 36.63 -7.54
CA ALA A 190 3.04 35.92 -8.60
C ALA A 190 4.38 35.32 -8.17
N ASP A 191 5.02 35.87 -7.14
CA ASP A 191 6.29 35.35 -6.58
C ASP A 191 6.07 34.24 -5.54
N GLY A 192 4.81 33.83 -5.29
CA GLY A 192 4.46 32.82 -4.32
C GLY A 192 4.49 33.30 -2.86
N LYS A 193 4.51 34.63 -2.61
CA LYS A 193 4.49 35.20 -1.26
C LYS A 193 3.07 35.56 -0.83
N TYR A 194 2.83 35.46 0.48
CA TYR A 194 1.59 35.93 1.08
C TYR A 194 1.53 37.46 1.11
N VAL A 195 0.46 38.02 0.61
CA VAL A 195 0.11 39.44 0.68
C VAL A 195 -1.22 39.60 1.39
N VAL A 196 -1.37 40.66 2.16
CA VAL A 196 -2.63 40.91 2.91
C VAL A 196 -3.75 41.22 1.90
N ASN A 197 -4.87 40.48 2.03
CA ASN A 197 -6.12 40.82 1.37
C ASN A 197 -6.93 41.77 2.29
N PRO A 198 -7.11 43.06 1.96
CA PRO A 198 -7.72 44.06 2.86
C PRO A 198 -9.15 43.71 3.28
N GLU A 199 -9.93 43.13 2.35
CA GLU A 199 -11.31 42.77 2.62
C GLU A 199 -11.45 41.57 3.54
N GLU A 200 -10.66 40.54 3.28
CA GLU A 200 -10.64 39.35 4.14
C GLU A 200 -10.00 39.62 5.50
N ALA A 201 -9.00 40.50 5.57
CA ALA A 201 -8.35 40.88 6.81
C ALA A 201 -9.34 41.52 7.81
N LYS A 202 -10.38 42.24 7.33
CA LYS A 202 -11.49 42.75 8.17
C LYS A 202 -12.25 41.62 8.85
N ILE A 203 -12.50 40.54 8.10
CA ILE A 203 -13.18 39.33 8.63
C ILE A 203 -12.34 38.68 9.71
N VAL A 204 -11.03 38.50 9.45
CA VAL A 204 -10.10 37.91 10.40
C VAL A 204 -10.02 38.70 11.69
N LYS A 205 -9.86 40.04 11.61
CA LYS A 205 -9.88 40.92 12.81
C LYS A 205 -11.16 40.74 13.62
N LYS A 206 -12.31 40.71 12.95
CA LYS A 206 -13.59 40.50 13.61
C LYS A 206 -13.70 39.14 14.31
N ILE A 207 -13.16 38.08 13.68
CA ILE A 207 -13.08 36.74 14.30
C ILE A 207 -12.29 36.81 15.62
N PHE A 208 -11.14 37.47 15.60
CA PHE A 208 -10.29 37.61 16.81
C PHE A 208 -10.96 38.46 17.89
N GLU A 209 -11.65 39.56 17.50
CA GLU A 209 -12.42 40.41 18.44
C GLU A 209 -13.55 39.62 19.09
N MET A 210 -14.34 38.88 18.31
CA MET A 210 -15.40 38.04 18.87
C MET A 210 -14.84 36.99 19.82
N LYS A 211 -13.70 36.38 19.47
CA LYS A 211 -13.06 35.38 20.32
C LYS A 211 -12.54 35.97 21.63
N SER A 212 -11.93 37.16 21.60
CA SER A 212 -11.44 37.85 22.81
C SER A 212 -12.59 38.23 23.74
N ASN A 213 -13.79 38.47 23.19
CA ASN A 213 -15.02 38.77 23.94
C ASN A 213 -15.75 37.48 24.41
N GLY A 214 -15.15 36.31 24.30
CA GLY A 214 -15.70 35.05 24.82
C GLY A 214 -16.80 34.42 23.96
N VAL A 215 -17.01 34.90 22.72
CA VAL A 215 -18.04 34.34 21.81
C VAL A 215 -17.64 32.90 21.41
N THR A 216 -18.60 31.99 21.41
CA THR A 216 -18.39 30.60 21.00
C THR A 216 -18.20 30.48 19.48
N TYR A 217 -17.51 29.45 19.02
CA TYR A 217 -17.28 29.22 17.59
C TYR A 217 -18.59 29.06 16.79
N GLU A 218 -19.64 28.49 17.38
CA GLU A 218 -20.95 28.37 16.76
C GLU A 218 -21.58 29.75 16.55
N GLN A 219 -21.60 30.58 17.59
CA GLN A 219 -22.11 31.95 17.51
C GLN A 219 -21.32 32.82 16.53
N MET A 220 -19.99 32.63 16.47
CA MET A 220 -19.13 33.32 15.50
C MET A 220 -19.51 32.92 14.07
N ALA A 221 -19.67 31.62 13.80
CA ALA A 221 -20.06 31.11 12.49
C ALA A 221 -21.44 31.69 12.06
N ASP A 222 -22.42 31.67 12.95
CA ASP A 222 -23.77 32.24 12.69
C ASP A 222 -23.73 33.73 12.38
N THR A 223 -22.96 34.49 13.18
CA THR A 223 -22.81 35.93 13.00
C THR A 223 -22.16 36.26 11.65
N LEU A 224 -21.10 35.60 11.30
CA LEU A 224 -20.39 35.81 10.03
C LEU A 224 -21.26 35.39 8.83
N ASN A 225 -21.97 34.28 8.93
CA ASN A 225 -22.87 33.81 7.87
C ASN A 225 -24.07 34.75 7.66
N LYS A 226 -24.67 35.31 8.73
CA LYS A 226 -25.75 36.31 8.67
C LYS A 226 -25.29 37.59 7.98
N GLN A 227 -24.02 37.95 8.11
CA GLN A 227 -23.39 39.09 7.44
C GLN A 227 -22.86 38.78 6.04
N ASN A 228 -23.22 37.61 5.49
CA ASN A 228 -22.81 37.15 4.17
C ASN A 228 -21.29 36.93 3.99
N TYR A 229 -20.52 36.90 5.06
CA TYR A 229 -19.12 36.52 4.95
C TYR A 229 -18.96 35.03 4.57
N ARG A 230 -17.88 34.72 3.88
CA ARG A 230 -17.57 33.35 3.42
C ARG A 230 -16.12 33.02 3.74
N THR A 231 -15.85 31.73 3.81
CA THR A 231 -14.46 31.22 3.94
C THR A 231 -13.70 31.53 2.66
N LYS A 232 -12.36 31.39 2.68
CA LYS A 232 -11.48 31.59 1.52
C LYS A 232 -11.92 30.84 0.25
N ILE A 233 -12.60 29.72 0.40
CA ILE A 233 -13.12 28.89 -0.70
C ILE A 233 -14.61 29.12 -0.98
N GLY A 234 -15.17 30.22 -0.50
CA GLY A 234 -16.57 30.63 -0.76
C GLY A 234 -17.65 29.86 0.03
N ARG A 235 -17.26 29.00 0.99
CA ARG A 235 -18.20 28.22 1.81
C ARG A 235 -18.72 29.04 3.03
N LYS A 236 -19.84 28.61 3.59
CA LYS A 236 -20.31 29.11 4.88
C LYS A 236 -19.34 28.70 6.00
N PHE A 237 -19.23 29.56 7.02
CA PHE A 237 -18.48 29.23 8.23
C PHE A 237 -19.23 28.17 9.04
N THR A 238 -18.49 27.28 9.66
CA THR A 238 -18.94 26.30 10.63
C THR A 238 -18.06 26.37 11.88
N LYS A 239 -18.43 25.73 12.97
CA LYS A 239 -17.59 25.65 14.17
C LYS A 239 -16.17 25.15 13.93
N ASN A 240 -15.98 24.36 12.87
CA ASN A 240 -14.66 23.78 12.49
C ASN A 240 -13.89 24.68 11.49
N SER A 241 -14.35 25.88 11.21
CA SER A 241 -13.70 26.84 10.30
C SER A 241 -12.66 27.73 11.00
N PHE A 242 -12.54 27.63 12.32
CA PHE A 242 -11.71 28.47 13.18
C PHE A 242 -10.57 27.74 13.81
#